data_e1f33900decc5bfc66801e1a5d7aa696
#
_entry.id   e1f33900decc5bfc66801e1a5d7aa696
#
_cell.length_a   1.000
_cell.length_b   1.000
_cell.length_c   1.000
_cell.angle_alpha   90.00
_cell.angle_beta   90.00
_cell.angle_gamma   90.00
#
_symmetry.space_group_name_H-M   'P 1'
#
loop_
_entity.id
_entity.type
_entity.pdbx_description
1 polymer ?
#
loop_
_entity_poly.entity_id
_entity_poly.type
_entity_poly.pdbx_seq_one_letter_code
_entity_poly.pdbx_strand_id
1 'polypeptide(L)' 'MLTLHINGEQKQFPPDLNVAQLVATMSLAGKRFAVELNGEIVPRSGHATTPLRDGDQLEVVVAVGGG' A
#
# COMPACT_ATOMS: atom_id res chain seq x y z
N MET A 1 -12.23 -9.92 -7.62
CA MET A 1 -11.38 -9.45 -6.52
C MET A 1 -9.97 -9.20 -7.00
N LEU A 2 -9.29 -8.30 -6.35
CA LEU A 2 -7.89 -8.05 -6.65
C LEU A 2 -7.01 -8.97 -5.82
N THR A 3 -6.06 -9.61 -6.45
CA THR A 3 -4.99 -10.32 -5.76
C THR A 3 -3.77 -9.42 -5.75
N LEU A 4 -3.34 -9.03 -4.57
CA LEU A 4 -2.19 -8.15 -4.39
C LEU A 4 -1.13 -8.86 -3.59
N HIS A 5 0.12 -8.51 -3.84
CA HIS A 5 1.26 -9.01 -3.08
C HIS A 5 1.78 -7.87 -2.23
N ILE A 6 1.66 -8.00 -0.93
CA ILE A 6 2.03 -6.93 0.00
C ILE A 6 3.11 -7.46 0.93
N ASN A 7 4.31 -6.90 0.81
CA ASN A 7 5.46 -7.34 1.60
C ASN A 7 5.68 -8.86 1.47
N GLY A 8 5.49 -9.38 0.26
CA GLY A 8 5.69 -10.79 -0.03
C GLY A 8 4.51 -11.69 0.31
N GLU A 9 3.44 -11.15 0.85
CA GLU A 9 2.25 -11.93 1.17
C GLU A 9 1.14 -11.65 0.18
N GLN A 10 0.53 -12.71 -0.31
CA GLN A 10 -0.59 -12.61 -1.25
C GLN A 10 -1.89 -12.41 -0.47
N LYS A 11 -2.63 -11.38 -0.82
CA LYS A 11 -3.92 -11.06 -0.19
C LYS A 11 -4.92 -10.65 -1.23
N GLN A 12 -6.20 -10.86 -0.92
CA GLN A 12 -7.29 -10.50 -1.83
C GLN A 12 -8.08 -9.33 -1.28
N PHE A 13 -8.50 -8.46 -2.18
CA PHE A 13 -9.25 -7.25 -1.84
C PHE A 13 -10.39 -7.05 -2.83
N PRO A 14 -11.41 -6.26 -2.47
CA PRO A 14 -12.45 -5.89 -3.41
C PRO A 14 -11.88 -5.09 -4.57
N PRO A 15 -12.57 -5.08 -5.73
CA PRO A 15 -12.16 -4.22 -6.83
C PRO A 15 -12.31 -2.74 -6.44
N ASP A 16 -11.77 -1.87 -7.27
CA ASP A 16 -11.86 -0.43 -7.06
C ASP A 16 -11.13 0.05 -5.81
N LEU A 17 -10.02 -0.58 -5.52
CA LEU A 17 -9.19 -0.20 -4.39
C LEU A 17 -8.07 0.72 -4.85
N ASN A 18 -7.77 1.75 -4.07
CA ASN A 18 -6.60 2.59 -4.31
C ASN A 18 -5.60 2.43 -3.16
N VAL A 19 -4.43 3.04 -3.32
CA VAL A 19 -3.35 2.92 -2.32
C VAL A 19 -3.80 3.46 -0.96
N ALA A 20 -4.52 4.59 -0.94
CA ALA A 20 -4.98 5.16 0.33
C ALA A 20 -5.91 4.21 1.08
N GLN A 21 -6.80 3.55 0.35
CA GLN A 21 -7.72 2.59 0.95
C GLN A 21 -6.98 1.36 1.48
N LEU A 22 -5.97 0.91 0.74
CA LEU A 22 -5.18 -0.22 1.18
C LEU A 22 -4.44 0.09 2.48
N VAL A 23 -3.74 1.22 2.53
CA VAL A 23 -2.99 1.58 3.74
C VAL A 23 -3.91 1.78 4.93
N ALA A 24 -5.13 2.23 4.70
CA ALA A 24 -6.10 2.39 5.78
C ALA A 24 -6.41 1.05 6.47
N THR A 25 -6.28 -0.07 5.76
CA THR A 25 -6.52 -1.39 6.35
C THR A 25 -5.33 -1.90 7.18
N MET A 26 -4.20 -1.22 7.13
CA MET A 26 -2.96 -1.71 7.73
C MET A 26 -2.67 -1.12 9.11
N SER A 27 -3.56 -0.34 9.63
CA SER A 27 -3.42 0.25 10.98
C SER A 27 -2.13 1.06 11.14
N LEU A 28 -1.86 1.90 10.17
CA LEU A 28 -0.64 2.70 10.15
C LEU A 28 -0.84 4.12 10.65
N ALA A 29 -2.00 4.42 11.24
CA ALA A 29 -2.29 5.75 11.73
C ALA A 29 -1.23 6.20 12.74
N GLY A 30 -0.73 7.41 12.58
CA GLY A 30 0.31 7.95 13.44
C GLY A 30 1.71 7.44 13.18
N LYS A 31 1.87 6.58 12.19
CA LYS A 31 3.19 6.03 11.85
C LYS A 31 3.69 6.65 10.56
N ARG A 32 5.00 6.74 10.45
CA ARG A 32 5.63 7.12 9.19
C ARG A 32 5.84 5.86 8.36
N PHE A 33 5.47 5.92 7.11
CA PHE A 33 5.65 4.79 6.22
C PHE A 33 5.83 5.27 4.79
N ALA A 34 6.38 4.39 3.96
CA ALA A 34 6.53 4.61 2.54
C ALA A 34 5.90 3.44 1.81
N VAL A 35 5.31 3.73 0.65
CA VAL A 35 4.68 2.72 -0.19
C VAL A 35 5.39 2.66 -1.53
N GLU A 36 5.79 1.47 -1.94
CA GLU A 36 6.27 1.23 -3.30
C GLU A 36 5.25 0.37 -4.01
N LEU A 37 4.96 0.74 -5.24
CA LEU A 37 4.06 0.00 -6.10
C LEU A 37 4.85 -0.44 -7.33
N ASN A 38 5.02 -1.75 -7.48
CA ASN A 38 5.79 -2.32 -8.60
C ASN A 38 7.17 -1.67 -8.75
N GLY A 39 7.82 -1.43 -7.61
CA GLY A 39 9.17 -0.89 -7.59
C GLY A 39 9.27 0.62 -7.60
N GLU A 40 8.15 1.33 -7.65
CA GLU A 40 8.15 2.79 -7.68
C GLU A 40 7.50 3.35 -6.43
N ILE A 41 8.11 4.38 -5.87
CA ILE A 41 7.55 5.06 -4.70
C ILE A 41 6.27 5.80 -5.08
N VAL A 42 5.23 5.61 -4.28
CA VAL A 42 3.99 6.37 -4.42
C VAL A 42 4.01 7.46 -3.35
N PRO A 43 4.15 8.73 -3.73
CA PRO A 43 4.16 9.80 -2.73
C PRO A 43 2.83 9.85 -1.99
N ARG A 44 2.86 10.33 -0.77
CA ARG A 44 1.66 10.41 0.05
C ARG A 44 0.52 11.14 -0.68
N SER A 45 0.84 12.21 -1.37
CA SER A 45 -0.15 12.98 -2.11
C SER A 45 -0.78 12.20 -3.25
N GLY A 46 -0.18 11.10 -3.67
CA GLY A 46 -0.70 10.27 -4.74
C GLY A 46 -1.46 9.04 -4.27
N HIS A 47 -1.54 8.80 -2.96
CA HIS A 47 -2.17 7.58 -2.45
C HIS A 47 -3.64 7.47 -2.86
N ALA A 48 -4.38 8.56 -2.75
CA ALA A 48 -5.80 8.54 -3.05
C ALA A 48 -6.11 8.51 -4.54
N THR A 49 -5.14 8.81 -5.37
CA THR A 49 -5.32 8.87 -6.82
C THR A 49 -4.62 7.75 -7.57
N THR A 50 -4.03 6.80 -6.85
CA THR A 50 -3.35 5.66 -7.47
C THR A 50 -4.19 4.40 -7.32
N PRO A 51 -4.86 3.97 -8.39
CA PRO A 51 -5.66 2.75 -8.32
C PRO A 51 -4.76 1.53 -8.31
N LEU A 52 -5.24 0.48 -7.68
CA LEU A 52 -4.55 -0.81 -7.64
C LEU A 52 -5.19 -1.77 -8.62
N ARG A 53 -4.38 -2.66 -9.16
CA ARG A 53 -4.82 -3.65 -10.14
C ARG A 53 -4.42 -5.04 -9.69
N ASP A 54 -5.13 -6.01 -10.22
CA ASP A 54 -4.83 -7.41 -9.94
C ASP A 54 -3.38 -7.72 -10.30
N GLY A 55 -2.69 -8.39 -9.39
CA GLY A 55 -1.31 -8.76 -9.59
C GLY A 55 -0.28 -7.74 -9.14
N ASP A 56 -0.72 -6.56 -8.70
CA ASP A 56 0.23 -5.54 -8.25
C ASP A 56 1.05 -6.00 -7.05
N GLN A 57 2.29 -5.55 -7.03
CA GLN A 57 3.21 -5.83 -5.93
C GLN A 57 3.51 -4.55 -5.16
N LEU A 58 3.26 -4.60 -3.87
CA LEU A 58 3.48 -3.45 -3.01
C LEU A 58 4.47 -3.79 -1.90
N GLU A 59 5.26 -2.79 -1.54
CA GLU A 59 6.05 -2.84 -0.33
C GLU A 59 5.68 -1.65 0.54
N VAL A 60 5.34 -1.91 1.77
CA VAL A 60 5.03 -0.87 2.74
C VAL A 60 6.06 -0.96 3.85
N VAL A 61 6.88 0.08 3.93
CA VAL A 61 7.97 0.14 4.89
C VAL A 61 7.61 1.14 5.98
N VAL A 62 7.57 0.68 7.20
CA VAL A 62 7.26 1.53 8.34
C VAL A 62 8.57 1.94 9.01
N ALA A 63 8.74 3.24 9.22
CA ALA A 63 9.90 3.74 9.91
C ALA A 63 9.85 3.29 11.37
N VAL A 64 10.96 2.74 11.84
CA VAL A 64 11.08 2.30 13.22
C VAL A 64 12.03 3.19 13.98
N GLY A 65 11.82 3.24 15.27
CA GLY A 65 12.64 4.01 16.13
C GLY A 65 12.26 5.42 16.14
N GLY A 66 12.60 6.20 16.65
CA GLY A 66 12.23 7.36 16.63
C GLY A 66 12.29 8.23 17.34
N GLY A 67 12.01 8.13 17.61
CA GLY A 67 12.04 9.29 18.08
C GLY A 67 11.53 10.12 18.33
#